data_81f496f2ca2d660902303b53a3ef1fa7
#
_entry.id   81f496f2ca2d660902303b53a3ef1fa7
#
_cell.length_a   1.000
_cell.length_b   1.000
_cell.length_c   1.000
_cell.angle_alpha   90.00
_cell.angle_beta   90.00
_cell.angle_gamma   90.00
#
_symmetry.space_group_name_H-M   'P 1'
#
loop_
_entity.id
_entity.type
_entity.pdbx_description
1 polymer ?
#
loop_
_entity_poly.entity_id
_entity_poly.type
_entity_poly.pdbx_seq_one_letter_code
_entity_poly.pdbx_strand_id
1 'polypeptide(L)'
;MMLPLWAQAAGWGLLSGSALLLGAFVGYAAPLPQRLIAAVMAFGAGVLISALAFELMDKAVERGGFGATAAGFLGGATIYTAANLYLIWRGAHHRKHSSGKQASEAEQQGSGLALALGALLDGIPESIVIGVSLIEGGAVSVVTVAAVFLSNIPEGLSSAAGMKKAGRSKLYIFSLWGGIALISGLASMLGYLLFSHFPDSVIAATTRLRLAPSLRCWWTQ
;
A
#
# COMPACT_ATOMS: atom_id res chain seq x y z
N MET A 1 -26.85 -12.62 5.46
CA MET A 1 -25.69 -13.51 5.63
C MET A 1 -24.44 -12.62 5.49
N MET A 2 -23.67 -12.41 6.56
CA MET A 2 -22.45 -11.60 6.45
C MET A 2 -21.35 -12.41 5.77
N LEU A 3 -20.60 -11.81 4.87
CA LEU A 3 -19.44 -12.45 4.25
C LEU A 3 -18.40 -12.81 5.31
N PRO A 4 -17.68 -13.94 5.18
CA PRO A 4 -16.59 -14.28 6.10
C PRO A 4 -15.49 -13.20 6.04
N LEU A 5 -14.79 -12.96 7.15
CA LEU A 5 -13.83 -11.86 7.28
C LEU A 5 -12.70 -11.92 6.24
N TRP A 6 -12.22 -13.11 5.87
CA TRP A 6 -11.23 -13.27 4.82
C TRP A 6 -11.73 -12.76 3.45
N ALA A 7 -13.03 -12.97 3.15
CA ALA A 7 -13.64 -12.47 1.91
C ALA A 7 -13.84 -10.95 1.96
N GLN A 8 -14.15 -10.41 3.14
CA GLN A 8 -14.20 -8.96 3.34
C GLN A 8 -12.81 -8.35 3.16
N ALA A 9 -11.74 -8.97 3.71
CA ALA A 9 -10.36 -8.55 3.50
C ALA A 9 -10.01 -8.50 2.00
N ALA A 10 -10.32 -9.57 1.25
CA ALA A 10 -10.13 -9.59 -0.20
C ALA A 10 -10.90 -8.46 -0.90
N GLY A 11 -12.15 -8.24 -0.53
CA GLY A 11 -12.99 -7.18 -1.10
C GLY A 11 -12.43 -5.77 -0.86
N TRP A 12 -11.98 -5.48 0.36
CA TRP A 12 -11.38 -4.18 0.69
C TRP A 12 -10.03 -3.96 0.00
N GLY A 13 -9.20 -5.01 -0.11
CA GLY A 13 -7.96 -4.97 -0.88
C GLY A 13 -8.20 -4.74 -2.38
N LEU A 14 -9.21 -5.41 -2.96
CA LEU A 14 -9.63 -5.18 -4.34
C LEU A 14 -10.17 -3.77 -4.54
N LEU A 15 -10.96 -3.26 -3.61
CA LEU A 15 -11.49 -1.90 -3.67
C LEU A 15 -10.35 -0.88 -3.72
N SER A 16 -9.38 -0.98 -2.80
CA SER A 16 -8.21 -0.08 -2.80
C SER A 16 -7.36 -0.23 -4.05
N GLY A 17 -7.12 -1.47 -4.52
CA GLY A 17 -6.39 -1.74 -5.75
C GLY A 17 -7.10 -1.24 -7.01
N SER A 18 -8.44 -1.21 -7.02
CA SER A 18 -9.23 -0.69 -8.15
C SER A 18 -8.98 0.80 -8.42
N ALA A 19 -8.53 1.55 -7.43
CA ALA A 19 -8.14 2.95 -7.58
C ALA A 19 -6.96 3.13 -8.56
N LEU A 20 -6.06 2.14 -8.66
CA LEU A 20 -4.99 2.11 -9.67
C LEU A 20 -5.56 2.08 -11.09
N LEU A 21 -6.62 1.28 -11.31
CA LEU A 21 -7.30 1.21 -12.61
C LEU A 21 -8.03 2.51 -12.93
N LEU A 22 -8.68 3.14 -11.94
CA LEU A 22 -9.32 4.46 -12.11
C LEU A 22 -8.28 5.51 -12.49
N GLY A 23 -7.17 5.58 -11.76
CA GLY A 23 -6.06 6.45 -12.07
C GLY A 23 -5.47 6.18 -13.46
N ALA A 24 -5.23 4.92 -13.79
CA ALA A 24 -4.72 4.51 -15.09
C ALA A 24 -5.67 4.89 -16.23
N PHE A 25 -6.97 4.75 -16.04
CA PHE A 25 -7.97 5.16 -17.03
C PHE A 25 -7.89 6.67 -17.29
N VAL A 26 -7.86 7.48 -16.23
CA VAL A 26 -7.76 8.94 -16.36
C VAL A 26 -6.43 9.35 -17.02
N GLY A 27 -5.31 8.77 -16.58
CA GLY A 27 -3.98 9.08 -17.12
C GLY A 27 -3.79 8.63 -18.57
N TYR A 28 -4.50 7.58 -18.99
CA TYR A 28 -4.51 7.13 -20.38
C TYR A 28 -5.45 7.97 -21.27
N ALA A 29 -6.65 8.28 -20.78
CA ALA A 29 -7.70 8.93 -21.58
C ALA A 29 -7.49 10.45 -21.74
N ALA A 30 -7.09 11.14 -20.65
CA ALA A 30 -6.99 12.58 -20.63
C ALA A 30 -5.56 13.08 -20.90
N PRO A 31 -5.37 14.09 -21.77
CA PRO A 31 -4.09 14.78 -21.97
C PRO A 31 -3.84 15.77 -20.82
N LEU A 32 -3.50 15.25 -19.63
CA LEU A 32 -3.32 16.06 -18.44
C LEU A 32 -1.99 16.82 -18.48
N PRO A 33 -1.98 18.11 -18.07
CA PRO A 33 -0.75 18.86 -17.94
C PRO A 33 0.12 18.30 -16.82
N GLN A 34 1.45 18.30 -17.02
CA GLN A 34 2.42 17.72 -16.08
C GLN A 34 2.31 18.32 -14.67
N ARG A 35 1.97 19.60 -14.55
CA ARG A 35 1.79 20.27 -13.26
C ARG A 35 0.64 19.69 -12.45
N LEU A 36 -0.49 19.36 -13.13
CA LEU A 36 -1.64 18.75 -12.47
C LEU A 36 -1.31 17.33 -12.00
N ILE A 37 -0.62 16.54 -12.83
CA ILE A 37 -0.17 15.19 -12.44
C ILE A 37 0.74 15.28 -11.21
N ALA A 38 1.70 16.22 -11.18
CA ALA A 38 2.57 16.42 -10.04
C ALA A 38 1.81 16.84 -8.77
N ALA A 39 0.82 17.72 -8.89
CA ALA A 39 -0.01 18.13 -7.75
C ALA A 39 -0.85 16.96 -7.20
N VAL A 40 -1.43 16.13 -8.07
CA VAL A 40 -2.20 14.94 -7.68
C VAL A 40 -1.29 13.90 -7.01
N MET A 41 -0.06 13.71 -7.51
CA MET A 41 0.95 12.84 -6.88
C MET A 41 1.35 13.34 -5.49
N ALA A 42 1.58 14.64 -5.33
CA ALA A 42 1.91 15.24 -4.05
C ALA A 42 0.76 15.11 -3.04
N PHE A 43 -0.49 15.27 -3.49
CA PHE A 43 -1.68 15.05 -2.67
C PHE A 43 -1.77 13.61 -2.19
N GLY A 44 -1.64 12.61 -3.08
CA GLY A 44 -1.66 11.19 -2.72
C GLY A 44 -0.58 10.81 -1.72
N ALA A 45 0.66 11.29 -1.94
CA ALA A 45 1.75 11.10 -1.00
C ALA A 45 1.45 11.73 0.38
N GLY A 46 0.88 12.94 0.42
CA GLY A 46 0.48 13.60 1.66
C GLY A 46 -0.58 12.83 2.42
N VAL A 47 -1.59 12.30 1.75
CA VAL A 47 -2.64 11.46 2.36
C VAL A 47 -2.03 10.20 2.97
N LEU A 48 -1.15 9.50 2.25
CA LEU A 48 -0.51 8.28 2.72
C LEU A 48 0.40 8.54 3.94
N ILE A 49 1.20 9.61 3.89
CA ILE A 49 2.05 10.01 5.02
C ILE A 49 1.21 10.38 6.25
N SER A 50 0.09 11.08 6.05
CA SER A 50 -0.82 11.43 7.15
C SER A 50 -1.44 10.18 7.79
N ALA A 51 -1.92 9.23 6.98
CA ALA A 51 -2.46 7.97 7.49
C ALA A 51 -1.40 7.14 8.23
N LEU A 52 -0.17 7.10 7.71
CA LEU A 52 0.95 6.43 8.36
C LEU A 52 1.25 7.08 9.72
N ALA A 53 1.35 8.40 9.78
CA ALA A 53 1.76 9.12 10.98
C ALA A 53 0.68 9.12 12.07
N PHE A 54 -0.59 9.33 11.72
CA PHE A 54 -1.68 9.55 12.68
C PHE A 54 -2.57 8.33 12.93
N GLU A 55 -2.50 7.30 12.11
CA GLU A 55 -3.30 6.09 12.28
C GLU A 55 -2.42 4.86 12.55
N LEU A 56 -1.51 4.53 11.63
CA LEU A 56 -0.75 3.28 11.69
C LEU A 56 0.33 3.32 12.77
N MET A 57 1.03 4.45 12.91
CA MET A 57 2.10 4.62 13.90
C MET A 57 1.54 4.61 15.32
N ASP A 58 0.43 5.32 15.57
CA ASP A 58 -0.22 5.33 16.88
C ASP A 58 -0.64 3.92 17.28
N LYS A 59 -1.34 3.20 16.39
CA LYS A 59 -1.76 1.81 16.65
C LYS A 59 -0.57 0.88 16.87
N ALA A 60 0.52 1.04 16.11
CA ALA A 60 1.72 0.20 16.26
C ALA A 60 2.40 0.44 17.61
N VAL A 61 2.53 1.71 18.04
CA VAL A 61 3.10 2.06 19.35
C VAL A 61 2.20 1.58 20.48
N GLU A 62 0.90 1.75 20.33
CA GLU A 62 -0.06 1.26 21.31
C GLU A 62 0.02 -0.24 21.55
N ARG A 63 0.33 -1.02 20.54
CA ARG A 63 0.37 -2.49 20.59
C ARG A 63 1.72 -3.06 20.94
N GLY A 64 2.74 -2.65 20.19
CA GLY A 64 4.10 -3.18 20.29
C GLY A 64 5.03 -2.38 21.18
N GLY A 65 4.61 -1.20 21.62
CA GLY A 65 5.48 -0.24 22.29
C GLY A 65 6.44 0.45 21.30
N PHE A 66 7.08 1.51 21.78
CA PHE A 66 7.97 2.32 20.95
C PHE A 66 9.15 1.54 20.36
N GLY A 67 9.80 0.67 21.16
CA GLY A 67 10.99 -0.06 20.72
C GLY A 67 10.71 -1.02 19.55
N ALA A 68 9.65 -1.83 19.65
CA ALA A 68 9.27 -2.75 18.59
C ALA A 68 8.81 -2.00 17.32
N THR A 69 8.06 -0.92 17.49
CA THR A 69 7.61 -0.06 16.38
C THR A 69 8.78 0.59 15.67
N ALA A 70 9.74 1.16 16.41
CA ALA A 70 10.93 1.76 15.83
C ALA A 70 11.80 0.72 15.08
N ALA A 71 12.01 -0.46 15.68
CA ALA A 71 12.77 -1.54 15.04
C ALA A 71 12.08 -2.03 13.76
N GLY A 72 10.76 -2.23 13.79
CA GLY A 72 9.96 -2.62 12.62
C GLY A 72 9.99 -1.57 11.53
N PHE A 73 9.85 -0.29 11.87
CA PHE A 73 9.91 0.82 10.95
C PHE A 73 11.28 0.93 10.26
N LEU A 74 12.36 0.93 11.03
CA LEU A 74 13.73 1.02 10.50
C LEU A 74 14.10 -0.22 9.68
N GLY A 75 13.74 -1.42 10.16
CA GLY A 75 13.96 -2.67 9.45
C GLY A 75 13.19 -2.71 8.12
N GLY A 76 11.90 -2.38 8.15
CA GLY A 76 11.06 -2.30 6.95
C GLY A 76 11.57 -1.26 5.95
N ALA A 77 11.95 -0.07 6.41
CA ALA A 77 12.52 0.98 5.56
C ALA A 77 13.84 0.53 4.91
N THR A 78 14.68 -0.20 5.65
CA THR A 78 15.95 -0.72 5.12
C THR A 78 15.70 -1.77 4.03
N ILE A 79 14.83 -2.75 4.29
CA ILE A 79 14.47 -3.80 3.33
C ILE A 79 13.83 -3.18 2.08
N TYR A 80 12.87 -2.26 2.28
CA TYR A 80 12.22 -1.57 1.17
C TYR A 80 13.23 -0.79 0.32
N THR A 81 14.11 -0.03 0.95
CA THR A 81 15.12 0.77 0.25
C THR A 81 16.07 -0.13 -0.54
N ALA A 82 16.55 -1.22 0.05
CA ALA A 82 17.42 -2.17 -0.63
C ALA A 82 16.73 -2.81 -1.85
N ALA A 83 15.48 -3.27 -1.68
CA ALA A 83 14.69 -3.84 -2.78
C ALA A 83 14.41 -2.81 -3.87
N ASN A 84 14.06 -1.57 -3.50
CA ASN A 84 13.82 -0.49 -4.43
C ASN A 84 15.07 -0.10 -5.23
N LEU A 85 16.22 -0.01 -4.58
CA LEU A 85 17.50 0.23 -5.25
C LEU A 85 17.86 -0.88 -6.24
N TYR A 86 17.62 -2.14 -5.85
CA TYR A 86 17.80 -3.27 -6.75
C TYR A 86 16.91 -3.17 -7.99
N LEU A 87 15.61 -2.85 -7.81
CA LEU A 87 14.68 -2.68 -8.93
C LEU A 87 15.03 -1.48 -9.82
N ILE A 88 15.47 -0.38 -9.24
CA ILE A 88 15.97 0.77 -9.99
C ILE A 88 17.14 0.35 -10.89
N TRP A 89 18.08 -0.40 -10.36
CA TRP A 89 19.20 -0.94 -11.14
C TRP A 89 18.75 -1.89 -12.27
N ARG A 90 17.62 -2.59 -12.07
CA ARG A 90 17.00 -3.48 -13.07
C ARG A 90 16.10 -2.75 -14.08
N GLY A 91 16.02 -1.44 -14.05
CA GLY A 91 15.30 -0.65 -15.04
C GLY A 91 13.99 0.02 -14.58
N ALA A 92 13.69 -0.01 -13.29
CA ALA A 92 12.50 0.64 -12.75
C ALA A 92 12.69 2.13 -12.39
N HIS A 93 13.67 2.80 -12.97
CA HIS A 93 14.08 4.17 -12.62
C HIS A 93 12.92 5.19 -12.62
N HIS A 94 12.07 5.15 -13.60
CA HIS A 94 11.03 6.17 -13.79
C HIS A 94 9.63 5.58 -13.79
N ARG A 95 9.40 4.49 -13.03
CA ARG A 95 8.12 3.76 -13.04
C ARG A 95 6.88 4.63 -12.74
N LYS A 96 7.04 5.64 -11.91
CA LYS A 96 5.98 6.60 -11.54
C LYS A 96 6.07 7.93 -12.30
N HIS A 97 6.84 8.01 -13.38
CA HIS A 97 7.06 9.23 -14.12
C HIS A 97 6.07 9.39 -15.29
N SER A 98 5.46 10.56 -15.39
CA SER A 98 4.50 10.89 -16.45
C SER A 98 5.10 11.68 -17.62
N SER A 99 6.40 12.00 -17.58
CA SER A 99 7.09 12.85 -18.56
C SER A 99 7.65 12.14 -19.79
N GLY A 100 7.35 10.82 -19.96
CA GLY A 100 7.90 10.03 -21.07
C GLY A 100 9.30 9.47 -20.82
N LYS A 101 9.83 9.58 -19.59
CA LYS A 101 11.15 9.04 -19.20
C LYS A 101 11.12 7.58 -18.75
N GLN A 102 9.97 6.91 -18.84
CA GLN A 102 9.90 5.48 -18.57
C GLN A 102 10.58 4.73 -19.72
N ALA A 103 11.49 3.81 -19.40
CA ALA A 103 12.14 2.98 -20.39
C ALA A 103 11.13 2.10 -21.13
N SER A 104 11.21 2.06 -22.46
CA SER A 104 10.48 1.10 -23.28
C SER A 104 11.21 -0.26 -23.27
N GLU A 105 10.49 -1.33 -23.64
CA GLU A 105 11.12 -2.66 -23.74
C GLU A 105 12.20 -2.70 -24.84
N ALA A 106 12.08 -1.84 -25.84
CA ALA A 106 13.06 -1.69 -26.91
C ALA A 106 14.36 -1.00 -26.43
N GLU A 107 14.24 -0.08 -25.46
CA GLU A 107 15.39 0.62 -24.87
C GLU A 107 16.08 -0.19 -23.77
N GLN A 108 15.27 -0.96 -23.00
CA GLN A 108 15.79 -1.77 -21.91
C GLN A 108 14.92 -3.02 -21.71
N GLN A 109 15.46 -4.18 -22.06
CA GLN A 109 14.77 -5.47 -21.87
C GLN A 109 14.47 -5.71 -20.39
N GLY A 110 13.24 -6.17 -20.10
CA GLY A 110 12.77 -6.44 -18.74
C GLY A 110 12.31 -5.18 -17.97
N SER A 111 12.32 -4.00 -18.59
CA SER A 111 11.81 -2.78 -17.95
C SER A 111 10.34 -2.90 -17.54
N GLY A 112 9.53 -3.61 -18.33
CA GLY A 112 8.13 -3.88 -18.00
C GLY A 112 7.95 -4.72 -16.74
N LEU A 113 8.76 -5.77 -16.58
CA LEU A 113 8.78 -6.61 -15.38
C LEU A 113 9.25 -5.80 -14.15
N ALA A 114 10.29 -4.99 -14.30
CA ALA A 114 10.79 -4.14 -13.22
C ALA A 114 9.76 -3.11 -12.77
N LEU A 115 9.00 -2.52 -13.71
CA LEU A 115 7.88 -1.63 -13.42
C LEU A 115 6.78 -2.34 -12.62
N ALA A 116 6.38 -3.55 -13.03
CA ALA A 116 5.39 -4.36 -12.35
C ALA A 116 5.84 -4.72 -10.92
N LEU A 117 7.06 -5.22 -10.77
CA LEU A 117 7.63 -5.56 -9.45
C LEU A 117 7.74 -4.34 -8.55
N GLY A 118 8.09 -3.18 -9.10
CA GLY A 118 8.15 -1.93 -8.35
C GLY A 118 6.77 -1.51 -7.81
N ALA A 119 5.72 -1.63 -8.63
CA ALA A 119 4.36 -1.34 -8.20
C ALA A 119 3.86 -2.34 -7.14
N LEU A 120 4.21 -3.63 -7.27
CA LEU A 120 3.90 -4.65 -6.26
C LEU A 120 4.65 -4.42 -4.95
N LEU A 121 5.89 -3.95 -5.00
CA LEU A 121 6.68 -3.62 -3.80
C LEU A 121 6.01 -2.53 -2.96
N ASP A 122 5.33 -1.59 -3.59
CA ASP A 122 4.56 -0.54 -2.92
C ASP A 122 3.18 -1.08 -2.45
N GLY A 123 2.43 -1.73 -3.33
CA GLY A 123 1.03 -2.11 -3.11
C GLY A 123 0.79 -3.32 -2.20
N ILE A 124 1.71 -4.31 -2.16
CA ILE A 124 1.55 -5.51 -1.32
C ILE A 124 1.55 -5.17 0.18
N PRO A 125 2.53 -4.41 0.73
CA PRO A 125 2.53 -4.03 2.13
C PRO A 125 1.27 -3.24 2.54
N GLU A 126 0.83 -2.30 1.71
CA GLU A 126 -0.38 -1.51 1.96
C GLU A 126 -1.63 -2.40 2.02
N SER A 127 -1.73 -3.37 1.12
CA SER A 127 -2.85 -4.32 1.09
C SER A 127 -2.85 -5.27 2.29
N ILE A 128 -1.69 -5.73 2.73
CA ILE A 128 -1.56 -6.55 3.96
C ILE A 128 -2.08 -5.78 5.17
N VAL A 129 -1.74 -4.49 5.31
CA VAL A 129 -2.22 -3.63 6.42
C VAL A 129 -3.74 -3.53 6.42
N ILE A 130 -4.39 -3.44 5.25
CA ILE A 130 -5.85 -3.46 5.15
C ILE A 130 -6.42 -4.77 5.71
N GLY A 131 -5.85 -5.92 5.34
CA GLY A 131 -6.28 -7.22 5.83
C GLY A 131 -6.10 -7.39 7.34
N VAL A 132 -4.94 -6.97 7.85
CA VAL A 132 -4.63 -7.01 9.30
C VAL A 132 -5.59 -6.13 10.11
N SER A 133 -6.04 -4.99 9.57
CA SER A 133 -6.94 -4.10 10.27
C SER A 133 -8.29 -4.74 10.63
N LEU A 134 -8.72 -5.77 9.91
CA LEU A 134 -9.95 -6.53 10.19
C LEU A 134 -9.85 -7.45 11.42
N ILE A 135 -8.64 -7.83 11.83
CA ILE A 135 -8.42 -8.71 13.00
C ILE A 135 -8.85 -8.01 14.29
N GLU A 136 -8.88 -6.70 14.32
CA GLU A 136 -8.94 -5.85 15.51
C GLU A 136 -10.35 -5.48 15.97
N GLY A 137 -11.35 -6.08 15.48
CA GLY A 137 -12.74 -5.76 15.89
C GLY A 137 -13.77 -6.20 14.84
N GLY A 138 -13.32 -6.97 13.85
CA GLY A 138 -14.19 -7.46 12.78
C GLY A 138 -14.62 -6.39 11.78
N ALA A 139 -14.02 -5.18 11.86
CA ALA A 139 -14.27 -4.07 10.94
C ALA A 139 -12.96 -3.52 10.39
N VAL A 140 -12.94 -3.23 9.09
CA VAL A 140 -11.77 -2.62 8.44
C VAL A 140 -11.53 -1.19 8.94
N SER A 141 -10.27 -0.77 9.00
CA SER A 141 -9.95 0.65 9.17
C SER A 141 -10.31 1.43 7.90
N VAL A 142 -11.43 2.14 7.95
CA VAL A 142 -11.90 2.97 6.83
C VAL A 142 -10.88 4.05 6.48
N VAL A 143 -10.18 4.60 7.46
CA VAL A 143 -9.13 5.61 7.26
C VAL A 143 -7.98 5.01 6.45
N THR A 144 -7.51 3.81 6.81
CA THR A 144 -6.45 3.11 6.07
C THR A 144 -6.89 2.80 4.63
N VAL A 145 -8.09 2.24 4.45
CA VAL A 145 -8.61 1.94 3.10
C VAL A 145 -8.74 3.20 2.26
N ALA A 146 -9.29 4.28 2.82
CA ALA A 146 -9.44 5.55 2.11
C ALA A 146 -8.08 6.16 1.75
N ALA A 147 -7.09 6.10 2.63
CA ALA A 147 -5.75 6.61 2.37
C ALA A 147 -5.08 5.84 1.23
N VAL A 148 -5.11 4.50 1.26
CA VAL A 148 -4.55 3.65 0.22
C VAL A 148 -5.31 3.84 -1.11
N PHE A 149 -6.64 3.93 -1.07
CA PHE A 149 -7.44 4.21 -2.27
C PHE A 149 -7.05 5.55 -2.90
N LEU A 150 -6.98 6.61 -2.10
CA LEU A 150 -6.66 7.96 -2.58
C LEU A 150 -5.21 8.08 -3.06
N SER A 151 -4.25 7.36 -2.46
CA SER A 151 -2.86 7.35 -2.92
C SER A 151 -2.66 6.55 -4.21
N ASN A 152 -3.46 5.50 -4.42
CA ASN A 152 -3.41 4.66 -5.62
C ASN A 152 -3.88 5.38 -6.89
N ILE A 153 -4.84 6.32 -6.78
CA ILE A 153 -5.31 7.09 -7.96
C ILE A 153 -4.16 7.84 -8.64
N PRO A 154 -3.40 8.72 -7.95
CA PRO A 154 -2.25 9.40 -8.56
C PRO A 154 -1.17 8.45 -9.08
N GLU A 155 -0.95 7.32 -8.42
CA GLU A 155 0.04 6.34 -8.87
C GLU A 155 -0.34 5.72 -10.22
N GLY A 156 -1.55 5.21 -10.35
CA GLY A 156 -2.08 4.67 -11.59
C GLY A 156 -2.10 5.72 -12.70
N LEU A 157 -2.54 6.94 -12.39
CA LEU A 157 -2.63 8.06 -13.31
C LEU A 157 -1.26 8.45 -13.89
N SER A 158 -0.28 8.71 -13.02
CA SER A 158 1.06 9.13 -13.43
C SER A 158 1.78 8.06 -14.23
N SER A 159 1.70 6.81 -13.75
CA SER A 159 2.37 5.68 -14.40
C SER A 159 1.74 5.36 -15.75
N ALA A 160 0.42 5.31 -15.86
CA ALA A 160 -0.26 5.04 -17.14
C ALA A 160 -0.01 6.14 -18.18
N ALA A 161 0.01 7.42 -17.77
CA ALA A 161 0.38 8.52 -18.64
C ALA A 161 1.82 8.40 -19.17
N GLY A 162 2.75 7.97 -18.31
CA GLY A 162 4.14 7.69 -18.69
C GLY A 162 4.25 6.49 -19.63
N MET A 163 3.57 5.38 -19.32
CA MET A 163 3.54 4.17 -20.17
C MET A 163 2.96 4.45 -21.56
N LYS A 164 1.90 5.24 -21.63
CA LYS A 164 1.32 5.69 -22.92
C LYS A 164 2.34 6.47 -23.74
N LYS A 165 3.06 7.42 -23.12
CA LYS A 165 4.12 8.18 -23.79
C LYS A 165 5.30 7.31 -24.23
N ALA A 166 5.61 6.25 -23.46
CA ALA A 166 6.62 5.26 -23.81
C ALA A 166 6.15 4.23 -24.85
N GLY A 167 4.96 4.41 -25.45
CA GLY A 167 4.44 3.56 -26.52
C GLY A 167 3.87 2.22 -26.06
N ARG A 168 3.62 2.01 -24.76
CA ARG A 168 3.01 0.77 -24.27
C ARG A 168 1.55 0.65 -24.74
N SER A 169 1.14 -0.59 -25.09
CA SER A 169 -0.22 -0.84 -25.54
C SER A 169 -1.26 -0.67 -24.43
N LYS A 170 -2.51 -0.37 -24.82
CA LYS A 170 -3.64 -0.32 -23.87
C LYS A 170 -3.75 -1.61 -23.07
N LEU A 171 -3.70 -2.75 -23.76
CA LEU A 171 -3.84 -4.06 -23.12
C LEU A 171 -2.75 -4.27 -22.05
N TYR A 172 -1.51 -3.89 -22.34
CA TYR A 172 -0.40 -3.96 -21.38
C TYR A 172 -0.70 -3.13 -20.13
N ILE A 173 -1.08 -1.85 -20.30
CA ILE A 173 -1.32 -0.92 -19.19
C ILE A 173 -2.44 -1.44 -18.28
N PHE A 174 -3.60 -1.79 -18.86
CA PHE A 174 -4.75 -2.20 -18.07
C PHE A 174 -4.63 -3.63 -17.53
N SER A 175 -3.94 -4.55 -18.21
CA SER A 175 -3.66 -5.87 -17.65
C SER A 175 -2.67 -5.80 -16.48
N LEU A 176 -1.67 -4.92 -16.55
CA LEU A 176 -0.74 -4.68 -15.46
C LEU A 176 -1.48 -4.17 -14.20
N TRP A 177 -2.24 -3.08 -14.33
CA TRP A 177 -2.95 -2.50 -13.19
C TRP A 177 -4.09 -3.38 -12.70
N GLY A 178 -4.78 -4.10 -13.59
CA GLY A 178 -5.77 -5.10 -13.22
C GLY A 178 -5.16 -6.27 -12.46
N GLY A 179 -4.01 -6.76 -12.90
CA GLY A 179 -3.25 -7.79 -12.20
C GLY A 179 -2.80 -7.34 -10.81
N ILE A 180 -2.29 -6.11 -10.68
CA ILE A 180 -1.90 -5.54 -9.38
C ILE A 180 -3.11 -5.39 -8.45
N ALA A 181 -4.26 -4.92 -8.95
CA ALA A 181 -5.48 -4.84 -8.16
C ALA A 181 -5.94 -6.22 -7.63
N LEU A 182 -5.85 -7.26 -8.45
CA LEU A 182 -6.14 -8.64 -8.03
C LEU A 182 -5.15 -9.11 -6.95
N ILE A 183 -3.86 -8.86 -7.13
CA ILE A 183 -2.82 -9.20 -6.16
C ILE A 183 -3.04 -8.43 -4.85
N SER A 184 -3.48 -7.17 -4.90
CA SER A 184 -3.85 -6.38 -3.71
C SER A 184 -4.99 -7.04 -2.92
N GLY A 185 -6.02 -7.55 -3.60
CA GLY A 185 -7.08 -8.32 -2.95
C GLY A 185 -6.56 -9.60 -2.29
N LEU A 186 -5.71 -10.35 -2.99
CA LEU A 186 -5.07 -11.57 -2.45
C LEU A 186 -4.13 -11.25 -1.29
N ALA A 187 -3.32 -10.21 -1.38
CA ALA A 187 -2.41 -9.79 -0.33
C ALA A 187 -3.15 -9.36 0.94
N SER A 188 -4.28 -8.64 0.79
CA SER A 188 -5.14 -8.27 1.92
C SER A 188 -5.76 -9.51 2.58
N MET A 189 -6.28 -10.46 1.78
CA MET A 189 -6.80 -11.73 2.28
C MET A 189 -5.72 -12.53 3.02
N LEU A 190 -4.54 -12.66 2.44
CA LEU A 190 -3.42 -13.38 3.06
C LEU A 190 -2.94 -12.67 4.32
N GLY A 191 -2.91 -11.34 4.34
CA GLY A 191 -2.62 -10.54 5.53
C GLY A 191 -3.58 -10.90 6.67
N TYR A 192 -4.88 -10.93 6.41
CA TYR A 192 -5.87 -11.39 7.39
C TYR A 192 -5.60 -12.84 7.84
N LEU A 193 -5.49 -13.79 6.90
CA LEU A 193 -5.36 -15.20 7.21
C LEU A 193 -4.08 -15.54 7.97
N LEU A 194 -2.95 -14.99 7.58
CA LEU A 194 -1.67 -15.26 8.21
C LEU A 194 -1.63 -14.70 9.64
N PHE A 195 -2.04 -13.43 9.80
CA PHE A 195 -1.95 -12.78 11.10
C PHE A 195 -3.07 -13.21 12.07
N SER A 196 -4.24 -13.68 11.57
CA SER A 196 -5.31 -14.21 12.42
C SER A 196 -4.95 -15.54 13.11
N HIS A 197 -3.92 -16.25 12.64
CA HIS A 197 -3.42 -17.50 13.24
C HIS A 197 -2.34 -17.30 14.29
N PHE A 198 -1.85 -16.08 14.50
CA PHE A 198 -0.98 -15.82 15.64
C PHE A 198 -1.78 -15.93 16.93
N PRO A 199 -1.30 -16.72 17.93
CA PRO A 199 -2.06 -16.94 19.15
C PRO A 199 -2.36 -15.61 19.85
N ASP A 200 -3.58 -15.48 20.38
CA ASP A 200 -4.03 -14.34 21.19
C ASP A 200 -3.05 -13.99 22.32
N SER A 201 -2.22 -14.96 22.74
CA SER A 201 -1.14 -14.74 23.70
C SER A 201 -0.03 -13.82 23.19
N VAL A 202 0.27 -13.82 21.90
CA VAL A 202 1.25 -12.89 21.30
C VAL A 202 0.62 -11.51 21.14
N ILE A 203 -0.64 -11.46 20.71
CA ILE A 203 -1.43 -10.23 20.63
C ILE A 203 -1.73 -9.72 22.05
N ALA A 204 -2.11 -10.60 22.97
CA ALA A 204 -2.41 -10.26 24.37
C ALA A 204 -1.16 -10.00 25.22
N ALA A 205 0.03 -10.53 24.89
CA ALA A 205 1.26 -10.18 25.58
C ALA A 205 1.64 -8.70 25.32
N THR A 206 1.39 -8.20 24.12
CA THR A 206 1.54 -6.78 23.81
C THR A 206 0.44 -5.92 24.43
N THR A 207 -0.77 -6.46 24.64
CA THR A 207 -1.90 -5.76 25.26
C THR A 207 -1.87 -5.84 26.80
N ARG A 208 -1.33 -6.92 27.40
CA ARG A 208 -1.26 -7.11 28.87
C ARG A 208 -0.16 -6.31 29.55
N LEU A 209 0.85 -5.83 28.85
CA LEU A 209 1.80 -4.86 29.40
C LEU A 209 1.13 -3.52 29.79
N ARG A 210 -0.11 -3.27 29.34
CA ARG A 210 -0.92 -2.10 29.67
C ARG A 210 -1.75 -2.25 30.95
N LEU A 211 -1.92 -3.45 31.49
CA LEU A 211 -2.76 -3.72 32.67
C LEU A 211 -1.95 -4.19 33.86
N ALA A 212 -0.79 -3.59 34.12
CA ALA A 212 -0.22 -3.65 35.46
C ALA A 212 -1.16 -2.86 36.40
N PRO A 213 -1.75 -3.49 37.43
CA PRO A 213 -2.74 -2.84 38.32
C PRO A 213 -2.20 -1.67 39.15
N SER A 214 -0.93 -1.34 39.01
CA SER A 214 -0.22 -0.38 39.84
C SER A 214 -0.56 1.10 39.58
N LEU A 215 -1.26 1.44 38.48
CA LEU A 215 -1.61 2.85 38.21
C LEU A 215 -3.07 3.22 38.50
N ARG A 216 -3.94 2.27 38.88
CA ARG A 216 -5.30 2.60 39.31
C ARG A 216 -5.42 3.02 40.77
N CYS A 217 -4.36 2.88 41.55
CA CYS A 217 -4.41 3.18 42.98
C CYS A 217 -4.02 4.63 43.34
N TRP A 218 -3.68 5.46 42.37
CA TRP A 218 -3.25 6.83 42.61
C TRP A 218 -4.30 7.90 42.31
N TRP A 219 -5.51 7.55 41.88
CA TRP A 219 -6.57 8.51 41.54
C TRP A 219 -7.83 8.38 42.41
N THR A 220 -7.79 7.58 43.50
CA THR A 220 -8.89 7.47 44.48
C THR A 220 -8.35 7.53 45.89
N GLN A 221 -7.66 8.61 46.24
CA GLN A 221 -7.57 9.14 47.63
C GLN A 221 -7.60 10.66 47.57
#